data_1eba925e575423484ba7a8ac3155a5a6
#
_entry.id   1eba925e575423484ba7a8ac3155a5a6
#
_cell.length_a   1.000
_cell.length_b   1.000
_cell.length_c   1.000
_cell.angle_alpha   90.00
_cell.angle_beta   90.00
_cell.angle_gamma   90.00
#
_symmetry.space_group_name_H-M   'P 1'
#
loop_
_entity.id
_entity.type
_entity.pdbx_description
1 polymer ?
#
loop_
_entity_poly.entity_id
_entity_poly.type
_entity_poly.pdbx_seq_one_letter_code
_entity_poly.pdbx_strand_id
1 'polypeptide(L)'
;MNIELLSVLFAFLIVAVASAKISTYIQKIHLPLITGFLLVGIISGSFVLKMIPEDAELGNLNFINDLSLAFIAFAAGSELFLKDVRSRIKSISWITFGQLVLTFGISSFVVYYIADRIPFMESMSHAEKLSVSLLMGTIFVARSPSSAIAVISEMRAKGPFTNTALGVTVIKDVLVIILFTIVFSLSKSLIHESDIGFVFVIKLIFELIISFVLGYLLALFISYILTFKYKKKYKSILIVAIGYFVYLLSDLTHTFLLESLNFEFFIEPLLVCIIAGFVVSNFTDKRLEFLDIVEKISPYIYVLFFTLTGLSLSFDVLITVWQLAILLFFVRLISIMIGSFVGGSIAGDSLKFNLLGWMPFVTQAGVGLGLATIVAHEFPSWGDQFLTLVIAVIVINQLVG
;
A
#
# COMPACT_ATOMS: atom_id res chain seq x y z
N MET A 1 -8.86 -25.58 15.78
CA MET A 1 -7.67 -24.75 15.50
C MET A 1 -6.56 -25.71 15.17
N ASN A 2 -6.14 -25.77 13.90
CA ASN A 2 -5.19 -26.78 13.43
C ASN A 2 -3.84 -26.60 14.13
N ILE A 3 -3.21 -27.71 14.53
CA ILE A 3 -1.87 -27.72 15.17
C ILE A 3 -0.85 -27.02 14.27
N GLU A 4 -1.00 -27.13 12.96
CA GLU A 4 -0.18 -26.44 11.95
C GLU A 4 -0.28 -24.93 12.06
N LEU A 5 -1.50 -24.35 12.16
CA LEU A 5 -1.69 -22.91 12.33
C LEU A 5 -0.99 -22.37 13.59
N LEU A 6 -1.11 -23.13 14.70
CA LEU A 6 -0.44 -22.75 15.95
C LEU A 6 1.08 -22.80 15.83
N SER A 7 1.63 -23.80 15.13
CA SER A 7 3.07 -23.93 14.94
C SER A 7 3.64 -22.79 14.06
N VAL A 8 2.94 -22.45 12.98
CA VAL A 8 3.31 -21.33 12.08
C VAL A 8 3.24 -19.99 12.82
N LEU A 9 2.15 -19.74 13.56
CA LEU A 9 2.00 -18.52 14.35
C LEU A 9 3.09 -18.40 15.42
N PHE A 10 3.41 -19.51 16.11
CA PHE A 10 4.46 -19.52 17.12
C PHE A 10 5.84 -19.29 16.51
N ALA A 11 6.16 -19.92 15.38
CA ALA A 11 7.40 -19.68 14.63
C ALA A 11 7.50 -18.22 14.20
N PHE A 12 6.42 -17.65 13.64
CA PHE A 12 6.37 -16.25 13.26
C PHE A 12 6.60 -15.29 14.44
N LEU A 13 5.98 -15.57 15.59
CA LEU A 13 6.17 -14.74 16.79
C LEU A 13 7.61 -14.78 17.30
N ILE A 14 8.29 -15.93 17.22
CA ILE A 14 9.73 -16.04 17.54
C ILE A 14 10.55 -15.15 16.58
N VAL A 15 10.28 -15.25 15.27
CA VAL A 15 10.94 -14.43 14.26
C VAL A 15 10.67 -12.93 14.50
N ALA A 16 9.44 -12.55 14.82
CA ALA A 16 9.09 -11.17 15.11
C ALA A 16 9.81 -10.62 16.37
N VAL A 17 9.94 -11.41 17.43
CA VAL A 17 10.70 -11.03 18.63
C VAL A 17 12.19 -10.93 18.32
N ALA A 18 12.74 -11.85 17.54
CA ALA A 18 14.13 -11.79 17.09
C ALA A 18 14.34 -10.53 16.21
N SER A 19 13.42 -10.26 15.29
CA SER A 19 13.39 -9.07 14.43
C SER A 19 13.45 -7.79 15.25
N ALA A 20 12.60 -7.67 16.28
CA ALA A 20 12.59 -6.51 17.17
C ALA A 20 13.94 -6.28 17.86
N LYS A 21 14.63 -7.36 18.28
CA LYS A 21 15.94 -7.25 18.94
C LYS A 21 17.07 -6.97 17.95
N ILE A 22 17.12 -7.68 16.84
CA ILE A 22 18.18 -7.54 15.84
C ILE A 22 18.16 -6.15 15.21
N SER A 23 16.98 -5.63 14.92
CA SER A 23 16.82 -4.30 14.31
C SER A 23 17.35 -3.16 15.18
N THR A 24 17.44 -3.31 16.49
CA THR A 24 18.09 -2.33 17.36
C THR A 24 19.60 -2.19 17.09
N TYR A 25 20.25 -3.23 16.56
CA TYR A 25 21.65 -3.15 16.11
C TYR A 25 21.77 -2.45 14.77
N ILE A 26 20.79 -2.66 13.87
CA ILE A 26 20.71 -2.00 12.56
C ILE A 26 20.50 -0.49 12.74
N GLN A 27 19.71 -0.07 13.73
CA GLN A 27 19.55 1.34 14.08
C GLN A 27 20.86 2.02 14.48
N LYS A 28 21.84 1.29 15.05
CA LYS A 28 23.16 1.86 15.38
C LYS A 28 23.96 2.29 14.14
N ILE A 29 23.67 1.77 12.97
CA ILE A 29 24.26 2.18 11.69
C ILE A 29 23.39 3.22 10.96
N HIS A 30 22.51 3.90 11.68
CA HIS A 30 21.63 4.98 11.20
C HIS A 30 20.60 4.55 10.15
N LEU A 31 20.23 3.27 10.10
CA LEU A 31 19.11 2.79 9.30
C LEU A 31 17.84 2.71 10.16
N PRO A 32 16.66 2.96 9.59
CA PRO A 32 15.38 2.81 10.28
C PRO A 32 15.17 1.37 10.80
N LEU A 33 14.49 1.23 11.95
CA LEU A 33 14.13 -0.08 12.52
C LEU A 33 13.35 -0.94 11.52
N ILE A 34 12.51 -0.31 10.71
CA ILE A 34 11.69 -0.97 9.68
C ILE A 34 12.54 -1.75 8.69
N THR A 35 13.66 -1.17 8.24
CA THR A 35 14.62 -1.85 7.37
C THR A 35 15.15 -3.12 8.04
N GLY A 36 15.41 -3.04 9.36
CA GLY A 36 15.82 -4.20 10.15
C GLY A 36 14.75 -5.29 10.23
N PHE A 37 13.51 -4.93 10.48
CA PHE A 37 12.38 -5.87 10.52
C PHE A 37 12.23 -6.60 9.19
N LEU A 38 12.27 -5.85 8.09
CA LEU A 38 12.20 -6.39 6.74
C LEU A 38 13.36 -7.36 6.44
N LEU A 39 14.60 -6.96 6.73
CA LEU A 39 15.78 -7.81 6.49
C LEU A 39 15.73 -9.11 7.30
N VAL A 40 15.35 -9.05 8.58
CA VAL A 40 15.19 -10.27 9.39
C VAL A 40 14.09 -11.16 8.85
N GLY A 41 12.96 -10.58 8.40
CA GLY A 41 11.91 -11.32 7.71
C GLY A 41 12.44 -12.04 6.48
N ILE A 42 13.16 -11.35 5.59
CA ILE A 42 13.78 -11.92 4.38
C ILE A 42 14.72 -13.08 4.72
N ILE A 43 15.61 -12.89 5.71
CA ILE A 43 16.57 -13.92 6.11
C ILE A 43 15.86 -15.15 6.68
N SER A 44 14.76 -14.96 7.42
CA SER A 44 13.98 -16.04 8.03
C SER A 44 13.02 -16.72 7.05
N GLY A 45 12.76 -16.09 5.90
CA GLY A 45 11.82 -16.56 4.87
C GLY A 45 12.30 -17.78 4.10
N SER A 46 11.48 -18.20 3.16
CA SER A 46 11.61 -19.44 2.38
C SER A 46 12.88 -19.53 1.55
N PHE A 47 13.46 -18.37 1.22
CA PHE A 47 14.64 -18.29 0.37
C PHE A 47 15.96 -18.56 1.14
N VAL A 48 16.11 -18.10 2.38
CA VAL A 48 17.38 -18.18 3.12
C VAL A 48 17.34 -19.27 4.20
N LEU A 49 16.64 -19.07 5.30
CA LEU A 49 16.63 -19.99 6.44
C LEU A 49 15.47 -21.00 6.42
N LYS A 50 14.45 -20.77 5.62
CA LYS A 50 13.26 -21.63 5.52
C LYS A 50 12.63 -21.95 6.89
N MET A 51 12.60 -20.94 7.78
CA MET A 51 12.06 -21.14 9.13
C MET A 51 10.54 -21.34 9.16
N ILE A 52 9.86 -20.86 8.12
CA ILE A 52 8.43 -21.05 7.91
C ILE A 52 8.25 -21.76 6.56
N PRO A 53 7.54 -22.88 6.48
CA PRO A 53 7.31 -23.62 5.24
C PRO A 53 6.50 -22.80 4.22
N GLU A 54 6.84 -22.89 2.95
CA GLU A 54 6.17 -22.16 1.86
C GLU A 54 4.66 -22.44 1.79
N ASP A 55 4.28 -23.70 1.94
CA ASP A 55 2.89 -24.15 1.82
C ASP A 55 1.99 -23.73 3.01
N ALA A 56 2.60 -23.44 4.17
CA ALA A 56 1.90 -23.05 5.40
C ALA A 56 1.72 -21.54 5.56
N GLU A 57 2.35 -20.77 4.68
CA GLU A 57 2.77 -19.42 4.98
C GLU A 57 1.69 -18.38 5.04
N LEU A 58 1.24 -17.99 3.91
CA LEU A 58 0.58 -16.70 3.78
C LEU A 58 -0.90 -16.77 4.16
N GLY A 59 -1.59 -17.85 3.80
CA GLY A 59 -3.00 -18.02 4.12
C GLY A 59 -3.30 -17.99 5.62
N ASN A 60 -2.40 -18.54 6.41
CA ASN A 60 -2.57 -18.62 7.87
C ASN A 60 -2.19 -17.34 8.62
N LEU A 61 -1.39 -16.45 8.01
CA LEU A 61 -0.92 -15.21 8.63
C LEU A 61 -1.57 -13.95 8.05
N ASN A 62 -2.45 -14.08 7.06
CA ASN A 62 -3.12 -12.94 6.42
C ASN A 62 -3.84 -12.04 7.43
N PHE A 63 -4.42 -12.61 8.49
CA PHE A 63 -5.08 -11.81 9.53
C PHE A 63 -4.12 -10.83 10.23
N ILE A 64 -2.83 -11.17 10.36
CA ILE A 64 -1.81 -10.27 10.93
C ILE A 64 -1.53 -9.12 9.96
N ASN A 65 -1.48 -9.41 8.67
CA ASN A 65 -1.33 -8.40 7.63
C ASN A 65 -2.50 -7.42 7.66
N ASP A 66 -3.73 -7.92 7.63
CA ASP A 66 -4.95 -7.11 7.60
C ASP A 66 -5.11 -6.26 8.86
N LEU A 67 -4.87 -6.86 10.04
CA LEU A 67 -4.86 -6.16 11.31
C LEU A 67 -3.82 -5.05 11.34
N SER A 68 -2.62 -5.34 10.84
CA SER A 68 -1.53 -4.38 10.79
C SER A 68 -1.82 -3.24 9.82
N LEU A 69 -2.30 -3.56 8.62
CA LEU A 69 -2.67 -2.57 7.61
C LEU A 69 -3.79 -1.65 8.09
N ALA A 70 -4.84 -2.19 8.73
CA ALA A 70 -5.91 -1.39 9.31
C ALA A 70 -5.38 -0.39 10.34
N PHE A 71 -4.52 -0.86 11.24
CA PHE A 71 -3.95 -0.01 12.27
C PHE A 71 -3.00 1.05 11.68
N ILE A 72 -2.16 0.69 10.71
CA ILE A 72 -1.29 1.64 9.98
C ILE A 72 -2.14 2.69 9.25
N ALA A 73 -3.28 2.30 8.71
CA ALA A 73 -4.23 3.21 8.08
C ALA A 73 -4.84 4.19 9.09
N PHE A 74 -5.22 3.74 10.29
CA PHE A 74 -5.63 4.62 11.38
C PHE A 74 -4.52 5.61 11.76
N ALA A 75 -3.28 5.14 11.88
CA ALA A 75 -2.13 5.98 12.17
C ALA A 75 -1.95 7.05 11.10
N ALA A 76 -1.99 6.67 9.82
CA ALA A 76 -1.90 7.59 8.69
C ALA A 76 -2.97 8.69 8.74
N GLY A 77 -4.22 8.30 8.93
CA GLY A 77 -5.32 9.25 9.06
C GLY A 77 -5.15 10.19 10.25
N SER A 78 -4.67 9.67 11.39
CA SER A 78 -4.48 10.46 12.61
C SER A 78 -3.36 11.49 12.53
N GLU A 79 -2.32 11.23 11.74
CA GLU A 79 -1.19 12.13 11.49
C GLU A 79 -1.58 13.28 10.54
N LEU A 80 -2.63 13.11 9.74
CA LEU A 80 -3.13 14.13 8.83
C LEU A 80 -3.92 15.22 9.57
N PHE A 81 -3.23 16.25 10.03
CA PHE A 81 -3.90 17.38 10.65
C PHE A 81 -4.33 18.41 9.59
N LEU A 82 -5.64 18.68 9.51
CA LEU A 82 -6.26 19.51 8.45
C LEU A 82 -5.63 20.91 8.32
N LYS A 83 -5.24 21.54 9.42
CA LYS A 83 -4.56 22.85 9.38
C LYS A 83 -3.22 22.78 8.66
N ASP A 84 -2.45 21.71 8.91
CA ASP A 84 -1.12 21.53 8.34
C ASP A 84 -1.21 21.17 6.87
N VAL A 85 -2.13 20.25 6.52
CA VAL A 85 -2.42 19.86 5.13
C VAL A 85 -2.92 21.05 4.31
N ARG A 86 -3.86 21.85 4.89
CA ARG A 86 -4.42 23.03 4.19
C ARG A 86 -3.35 24.06 3.82
N SER A 87 -2.33 24.24 4.66
CA SER A 87 -1.22 25.16 4.37
C SER A 87 -0.37 24.71 3.17
N ARG A 88 -0.38 23.41 2.84
CA ARG A 88 0.41 22.78 1.79
C ARG A 88 -0.41 22.21 0.63
N ILE A 89 -1.71 22.51 0.58
CA ILE A 89 -2.65 21.91 -0.38
C ILE A 89 -2.18 22.11 -1.83
N LYS A 90 -1.60 23.26 -2.16
CA LYS A 90 -1.08 23.56 -3.50
C LYS A 90 0.06 22.60 -3.86
N SER A 91 1.04 22.42 -2.97
CA SER A 91 2.16 21.49 -3.18
C SER A 91 1.67 20.04 -3.25
N ILE A 92 0.78 19.66 -2.33
CA ILE A 92 0.20 18.31 -2.29
C ILE A 92 -0.52 18.01 -3.60
N SER A 93 -1.40 18.92 -4.08
CA SER A 93 -2.17 18.70 -5.31
C SER A 93 -1.28 18.61 -6.55
N TRP A 94 -0.34 19.54 -6.73
CA TRP A 94 0.52 19.54 -7.90
C TRP A 94 1.53 18.42 -7.92
N ILE A 95 2.11 18.04 -6.76
CA ILE A 95 3.00 16.88 -6.68
C ILE A 95 2.23 15.59 -6.93
N THR A 96 1.04 15.44 -6.36
CA THR A 96 0.18 14.27 -6.61
C THR A 96 -0.17 14.16 -8.09
N PHE A 97 -0.63 15.25 -8.71
CA PHE A 97 -0.98 15.27 -10.12
C PHE A 97 0.24 15.02 -11.02
N GLY A 98 1.37 15.66 -10.73
CA GLY A 98 2.61 15.45 -11.46
C GLY A 98 3.08 14.00 -11.38
N GLN A 99 3.07 13.38 -10.20
CA GLN A 99 3.40 11.97 -10.05
C GLN A 99 2.39 11.06 -10.75
N LEU A 100 1.08 11.33 -10.62
CA LEU A 100 0.05 10.52 -11.26
C LEU A 100 0.25 10.50 -12.77
N VAL A 101 0.31 11.67 -13.40
CA VAL A 101 0.38 11.81 -14.86
C VAL A 101 1.73 11.36 -15.40
N LEU A 102 2.84 11.85 -14.82
CA LEU A 102 4.16 11.59 -15.37
C LEU A 102 4.66 10.17 -15.03
N THR A 103 4.37 9.65 -13.82
CA THR A 103 4.75 8.26 -13.53
C THR A 103 3.94 7.29 -14.39
N PHE A 104 2.65 7.50 -14.51
CA PHE A 104 1.80 6.69 -15.40
C PHE A 104 2.25 6.79 -16.86
N GLY A 105 2.36 8.00 -17.39
CA GLY A 105 2.66 8.23 -18.81
C GLY A 105 4.05 7.73 -19.20
N ILE A 106 5.09 8.09 -18.44
CA ILE A 106 6.47 7.67 -18.76
C ILE A 106 6.61 6.16 -18.62
N SER A 107 6.07 5.58 -17.55
CA SER A 107 6.19 4.13 -17.33
C SER A 107 5.44 3.35 -18.39
N SER A 108 4.21 3.72 -18.73
CA SER A 108 3.43 3.09 -19.81
C SER A 108 4.13 3.21 -21.15
N PHE A 109 4.65 4.40 -21.48
CA PHE A 109 5.38 4.62 -22.73
C PHE A 109 6.63 3.75 -22.83
N VAL A 110 7.45 3.72 -21.77
CA VAL A 110 8.69 2.92 -21.78
C VAL A 110 8.39 1.42 -21.86
N VAL A 111 7.42 0.91 -21.10
CA VAL A 111 7.02 -0.50 -21.14
C VAL A 111 6.53 -0.86 -22.55
N TYR A 112 5.70 -0.01 -23.18
CA TYR A 112 5.24 -0.23 -24.54
C TYR A 112 6.40 -0.23 -25.55
N TYR A 113 7.34 0.69 -25.40
CA TYR A 113 8.51 0.80 -26.29
C TYR A 113 9.45 -0.41 -26.21
N ILE A 114 9.57 -1.03 -25.03
CA ILE A 114 10.39 -2.23 -24.83
C ILE A 114 9.57 -3.53 -24.89
N ALA A 115 8.29 -3.48 -25.25
CA ALA A 115 7.37 -4.63 -25.20
C ALA A 115 7.92 -5.86 -25.94
N ASP A 116 8.54 -5.68 -27.10
CA ASP A 116 9.14 -6.75 -27.88
C ASP A 116 10.39 -7.39 -27.22
N ARG A 117 10.92 -6.78 -26.16
CA ARG A 117 12.05 -7.30 -25.37
C ARG A 117 11.60 -7.96 -24.06
N ILE A 118 10.32 -7.90 -23.75
CA ILE A 118 9.73 -8.56 -22.58
C ILE A 118 9.20 -9.92 -23.06
N PRO A 119 9.77 -11.06 -22.60
CA PRO A 119 9.53 -12.37 -23.20
C PRO A 119 8.04 -12.73 -23.38
N PHE A 120 7.20 -12.45 -22.38
CA PHE A 120 5.78 -12.78 -22.46
C PHE A 120 4.97 -11.83 -23.36
N MET A 121 5.54 -10.66 -23.72
CA MET A 121 4.88 -9.66 -24.56
C MET A 121 5.28 -9.78 -26.05
N GLU A 122 6.32 -10.53 -26.39
CA GLU A 122 6.89 -10.60 -27.75
C GLU A 122 5.85 -11.00 -28.79
N SER A 123 5.05 -12.02 -28.51
CA SER A 123 4.01 -12.57 -29.41
C SER A 123 2.63 -11.90 -29.30
N MET A 124 2.47 -10.92 -28.39
CA MET A 124 1.20 -10.25 -28.15
C MET A 124 0.79 -9.32 -29.30
N SER A 125 -0.51 -9.15 -29.47
CA SER A 125 -1.09 -8.12 -30.33
C SER A 125 -0.77 -6.71 -29.83
N HIS A 126 -0.92 -5.70 -30.68
CA HIS A 126 -0.75 -4.31 -30.27
C HIS A 126 -1.70 -3.89 -29.14
N ALA A 127 -2.93 -4.40 -29.15
CA ALA A 127 -3.92 -4.13 -28.10
C ALA A 127 -3.49 -4.70 -26.74
N GLU A 128 -3.01 -5.94 -26.72
CA GLU A 128 -2.50 -6.58 -25.51
C GLU A 128 -1.24 -5.88 -24.99
N LYS A 129 -0.26 -5.55 -25.86
CA LYS A 129 0.93 -4.78 -25.51
C LYS A 129 0.58 -3.43 -24.88
N LEU A 130 -0.39 -2.73 -25.46
CA LEU A 130 -0.88 -1.47 -24.93
C LEU A 130 -1.54 -1.66 -23.56
N SER A 131 -2.40 -2.66 -23.41
CA SER A 131 -3.10 -2.98 -22.17
C SER A 131 -2.12 -3.31 -21.04
N VAL A 132 -1.15 -4.21 -21.28
CA VAL A 132 -0.11 -4.56 -20.33
C VAL A 132 0.70 -3.32 -19.92
N SER A 133 1.07 -2.48 -20.89
CA SER A 133 1.86 -1.28 -20.63
C SER A 133 1.11 -0.24 -19.80
N LEU A 134 -0.17 -0.03 -20.07
CA LEU A 134 -1.03 0.88 -19.30
C LEU A 134 -1.27 0.35 -17.88
N LEU A 135 -1.55 -0.94 -17.71
CA LEU A 135 -1.73 -1.57 -16.40
C LEU A 135 -0.45 -1.51 -15.57
N MET A 136 0.71 -1.80 -16.17
CA MET A 136 1.99 -1.70 -15.48
C MET A 136 2.32 -0.26 -15.09
N GLY A 137 2.08 0.70 -15.99
CA GLY A 137 2.24 2.12 -15.69
C GLY A 137 1.36 2.59 -14.53
N THR A 138 0.13 2.11 -14.45
CA THR A 138 -0.78 2.38 -13.34
C THR A 138 -0.27 1.80 -12.02
N ILE A 139 0.19 0.55 -12.03
CA ILE A 139 0.74 -0.10 -10.83
C ILE A 139 2.02 0.60 -10.37
N PHE A 140 2.80 1.17 -11.28
CA PHE A 140 4.00 1.93 -10.92
C PHE A 140 3.69 3.28 -10.25
N VAL A 141 2.50 3.82 -10.41
CA VAL A 141 2.05 4.97 -9.63
C VAL A 141 1.80 4.58 -8.18
N ALA A 142 1.35 3.34 -7.92
CA ALA A 142 1.11 2.84 -6.57
C ALA A 142 2.39 2.86 -5.72
N ARG A 143 2.22 3.06 -4.42
CA ARG A 143 3.31 3.07 -3.44
C ARG A 143 2.86 2.47 -2.11
N SER A 144 3.80 2.35 -1.16
CA SER A 144 3.48 1.90 0.19
C SER A 144 3.26 3.09 1.12
N PRO A 145 2.03 3.38 1.55
CA PRO A 145 1.80 4.39 2.57
C PRO A 145 2.41 4.00 3.91
N SER A 146 2.31 2.74 4.27
CA SER A 146 2.79 2.20 5.55
C SER A 146 4.28 2.46 5.78
N SER A 147 5.12 2.25 4.76
CA SER A 147 6.56 2.49 4.87
C SER A 147 6.89 3.96 5.14
N ALA A 148 6.29 4.88 4.37
CA ALA A 148 6.54 6.31 4.55
C ALA A 148 6.06 6.80 5.93
N ILE A 149 4.86 6.37 6.36
CA ILE A 149 4.28 6.75 7.66
C ILE A 149 5.13 6.20 8.79
N ALA A 150 5.55 4.94 8.68
CA ALA A 150 6.34 4.31 9.71
C ALA A 150 7.72 4.98 9.88
N VAL A 151 8.41 5.36 8.78
CA VAL A 151 9.67 6.14 8.85
C VAL A 151 9.42 7.53 9.46
N ILE A 152 8.37 8.23 9.04
CA ILE A 152 8.00 9.54 9.60
C ILE A 152 7.76 9.44 11.11
N SER A 153 7.01 8.44 11.55
CA SER A 153 6.69 8.21 12.95
C SER A 153 7.93 7.81 13.76
N GLU A 154 8.76 6.90 13.26
CA GLU A 154 10.00 6.47 13.91
C GLU A 154 10.98 7.64 14.09
N MET A 155 11.17 8.46 13.07
CA MET A 155 12.05 9.61 13.09
C MET A 155 11.42 10.83 13.79
N ARG A 156 10.16 10.76 14.18
CA ARG A 156 9.36 11.90 14.70
C ARG A 156 9.47 13.13 13.79
N ALA A 157 9.50 12.90 12.49
CA ALA A 157 9.71 13.95 11.50
C ALA A 157 8.51 14.90 11.46
N LYS A 158 8.79 16.20 11.50
CA LYS A 158 7.77 17.27 11.47
C LYS A 158 8.18 18.38 10.51
N GLY A 159 7.20 19.07 9.95
CA GLY A 159 7.42 20.23 9.12
C GLY A 159 6.75 20.17 7.76
N PRO A 160 6.94 21.21 6.92
CA PRO A 160 6.25 21.34 5.64
C PRO A 160 6.51 20.16 4.68
N PHE A 161 7.73 19.62 4.69
CA PHE A 161 8.09 18.47 3.86
C PHE A 161 7.29 17.23 4.27
N THR A 162 7.27 16.91 5.56
CA THR A 162 6.53 15.77 6.13
C THR A 162 5.04 15.89 5.85
N ASN A 163 4.45 17.06 6.09
CA ASN A 163 3.03 17.31 5.84
C ASN A 163 2.68 17.16 4.35
N THR A 164 3.56 17.61 3.45
CA THR A 164 3.38 17.40 2.01
C THR A 164 3.49 15.91 1.66
N ALA A 165 4.49 15.20 2.18
CA ALA A 165 4.68 13.78 1.92
C ALA A 165 3.47 12.96 2.39
N LEU A 166 2.96 13.20 3.61
CA LEU A 166 1.75 12.55 4.14
C LEU A 166 0.50 12.87 3.29
N GLY A 167 0.30 14.15 2.95
CA GLY A 167 -0.85 14.57 2.16
C GLY A 167 -0.86 13.94 0.75
N VAL A 168 0.29 13.96 0.05
CA VAL A 168 0.46 13.28 -1.24
C VAL A 168 0.20 11.78 -1.09
N THR A 169 0.67 11.19 0.00
CA THR A 169 0.49 9.78 0.34
C THR A 169 -0.98 9.37 0.27
N VAL A 170 -1.80 10.00 1.08
CA VAL A 170 -3.20 9.60 1.27
C VAL A 170 -4.04 9.90 0.02
N ILE A 171 -3.87 11.08 -0.58
CA ILE A 171 -4.64 11.45 -1.79
C ILE A 171 -4.28 10.54 -2.96
N LYS A 172 -3.01 10.21 -3.10
CA LYS A 172 -2.52 9.40 -4.22
C LYS A 172 -3.06 7.97 -4.18
N ASP A 173 -3.23 7.37 -3.01
CA ASP A 173 -3.77 6.01 -2.90
C ASP A 173 -5.19 5.91 -3.47
N VAL A 174 -6.06 6.88 -3.17
CA VAL A 174 -7.39 6.94 -3.76
C VAL A 174 -7.33 7.14 -5.28
N LEU A 175 -6.46 8.04 -5.75
CA LEU A 175 -6.34 8.34 -7.18
C LEU A 175 -5.77 7.17 -7.98
N VAL A 176 -4.89 6.35 -7.39
CA VAL A 176 -4.34 5.14 -8.02
C VAL A 176 -5.43 4.11 -8.24
N ILE A 177 -6.32 3.91 -7.28
CA ILE A 177 -7.45 2.98 -7.42
C ILE A 177 -8.39 3.44 -8.55
N ILE A 178 -8.69 4.75 -8.60
CA ILE A 178 -9.51 5.32 -9.68
C ILE A 178 -8.82 5.13 -11.05
N LEU A 179 -7.53 5.47 -11.14
CA LEU A 179 -6.76 5.32 -12.37
C LEU A 179 -6.71 3.84 -12.82
N PHE A 180 -6.45 2.92 -11.87
CA PHE A 180 -6.44 1.49 -12.15
C PHE A 180 -7.77 1.01 -12.71
N THR A 181 -8.87 1.41 -12.10
CA THR A 181 -10.20 1.04 -12.54
C THR A 181 -10.47 1.47 -13.98
N ILE A 182 -10.14 2.72 -14.31
CA ILE A 182 -10.31 3.24 -15.68
C ILE A 182 -9.44 2.45 -16.67
N VAL A 183 -8.15 2.27 -16.35
CA VAL A 183 -7.21 1.56 -17.22
C VAL A 183 -7.55 0.08 -17.34
N PHE A 184 -7.98 -0.56 -16.27
CA PHE A 184 -8.38 -1.96 -16.25
C PHE A 184 -9.62 -2.20 -17.13
N SER A 185 -10.65 -1.34 -17.00
CA SER A 185 -11.83 -1.38 -17.87
C SER A 185 -11.46 -1.14 -19.35
N LEU A 186 -10.58 -0.17 -19.61
CA LEU A 186 -10.07 0.07 -20.96
C LEU A 186 -9.32 -1.14 -21.51
N SER A 187 -8.49 -1.80 -20.71
CA SER A 187 -7.74 -3.00 -21.11
C SER A 187 -8.66 -4.17 -21.42
N LYS A 188 -9.72 -4.37 -20.62
CA LYS A 188 -10.76 -5.38 -20.91
C LYS A 188 -11.43 -5.10 -22.26
N SER A 189 -11.82 -3.87 -22.50
CA SER A 189 -12.45 -3.48 -23.79
C SER A 189 -11.52 -3.66 -24.97
N LEU A 190 -10.23 -3.33 -24.83
CA LEU A 190 -9.24 -3.48 -25.90
C LEU A 190 -8.95 -4.96 -26.26
N ILE A 191 -9.00 -5.86 -25.27
CA ILE A 191 -8.67 -7.28 -25.47
C ILE A 191 -9.90 -8.10 -25.84
N HIS A 192 -11.07 -7.81 -25.24
CA HIS A 192 -12.29 -8.61 -25.42
C HIS A 192 -13.33 -7.97 -26.35
N GLU A 193 -13.00 -6.83 -26.98
CA GLU A 193 -13.93 -6.05 -27.84
C GLU A 193 -15.28 -5.74 -27.14
N SER A 194 -15.28 -5.65 -25.83
CA SER A 194 -16.47 -5.38 -25.03
C SER A 194 -16.64 -3.87 -24.80
N ASP A 195 -17.89 -3.41 -24.72
CA ASP A 195 -18.18 -2.01 -24.42
C ASP A 195 -17.59 -1.61 -23.06
N ILE A 196 -16.96 -0.42 -22.97
CA ILE A 196 -16.51 0.17 -21.72
C ILE A 196 -17.77 0.42 -20.86
N GLY A 197 -17.98 -0.44 -19.87
CA GLY A 197 -19.16 -0.37 -19.04
C GLY A 197 -19.14 0.89 -18.16
N PHE A 198 -19.92 1.91 -18.56
CA PHE A 198 -20.18 3.09 -17.70
C PHE A 198 -20.66 2.67 -16.30
N VAL A 199 -21.32 1.53 -16.20
CA VAL A 199 -21.74 0.86 -14.96
C VAL A 199 -20.56 0.59 -14.03
N PHE A 200 -19.39 0.22 -14.54
CA PHE A 200 -18.20 -0.07 -13.73
C PHE A 200 -17.65 1.20 -13.05
N VAL A 201 -17.64 2.34 -13.74
CA VAL A 201 -17.21 3.63 -13.16
C VAL A 201 -18.19 4.09 -12.07
N ILE A 202 -19.50 3.93 -12.30
CA ILE A 202 -20.52 4.25 -11.29
C ILE A 202 -20.34 3.35 -10.06
N LYS A 203 -20.14 2.05 -10.25
CA LYS A 203 -19.89 1.09 -9.18
C LYS A 203 -18.70 1.52 -8.30
N LEU A 204 -17.57 1.86 -8.91
CA LEU A 204 -16.40 2.32 -8.18
C LEU A 204 -16.67 3.59 -7.37
N ILE A 205 -17.30 4.60 -7.98
CA ILE A 205 -17.67 5.84 -7.27
C ILE A 205 -18.55 5.51 -6.06
N PHE A 206 -19.48 4.58 -6.23
CA PHE A 206 -20.36 4.14 -5.16
C PHE A 206 -19.59 3.41 -4.03
N GLU A 207 -18.66 2.52 -4.37
CA GLU A 207 -17.77 1.83 -3.43
C GLU A 207 -16.92 2.84 -2.62
N LEU A 208 -16.35 3.83 -3.28
CA LEU A 208 -15.62 4.91 -2.62
C LEU A 208 -16.51 5.73 -1.68
N ILE A 209 -17.70 6.15 -2.13
CA ILE A 209 -18.65 6.91 -1.30
C ILE A 209 -19.04 6.11 -0.05
N ILE A 210 -19.34 4.82 -0.21
CA ILE A 210 -19.69 3.96 0.93
C ILE A 210 -18.49 3.84 1.88
N SER A 211 -17.26 3.64 1.37
CA SER A 211 -16.06 3.59 2.20
C SER A 211 -15.84 4.90 2.97
N PHE A 212 -16.11 6.06 2.36
CA PHE A 212 -16.09 7.37 3.04
C PHE A 212 -17.15 7.46 4.16
N VAL A 213 -18.37 7.06 3.89
CA VAL A 213 -19.47 7.07 4.88
C VAL A 213 -19.15 6.13 6.04
N LEU A 214 -18.72 4.92 5.75
CA LEU A 214 -18.33 3.94 6.78
C LEU A 214 -17.14 4.44 7.61
N GLY A 215 -16.14 5.07 6.99
CA GLY A 215 -15.01 5.68 7.69
C GLY A 215 -15.46 6.79 8.65
N TYR A 216 -16.40 7.64 8.23
CA TYR A 216 -16.98 8.67 9.08
C TYR A 216 -17.76 8.06 10.27
N LEU A 217 -18.63 7.07 10.01
CA LEU A 217 -19.38 6.37 11.07
C LEU A 217 -18.46 5.66 12.05
N LEU A 218 -17.40 5.02 11.54
CA LEU A 218 -16.37 4.38 12.35
C LEU A 218 -15.65 5.38 13.25
N ALA A 219 -15.35 6.59 12.75
CA ALA A 219 -14.76 7.66 13.55
C ALA A 219 -15.64 8.06 14.72
N LEU A 220 -16.96 8.21 14.49
CA LEU A 220 -17.91 8.51 15.56
C LEU A 220 -17.96 7.37 16.60
N PHE A 221 -17.93 6.13 16.15
CA PHE A 221 -17.91 4.95 17.02
C PHE A 221 -16.63 4.88 17.86
N ILE A 222 -15.47 5.09 17.24
CA ILE A 222 -14.17 5.16 17.97
C ILE A 222 -14.20 6.31 18.97
N SER A 223 -14.68 7.49 18.57
CA SER A 223 -14.78 8.64 19.45
C SER A 223 -15.69 8.36 20.66
N TYR A 224 -16.82 7.68 20.43
CA TYR A 224 -17.71 7.23 21.51
C TYR A 224 -17.03 6.26 22.47
N ILE A 225 -16.30 5.27 21.96
CA ILE A 225 -15.52 4.33 22.79
C ILE A 225 -14.49 5.07 23.66
N LEU A 226 -13.85 6.08 23.10
CA LEU A 226 -12.86 6.88 23.82
C LEU A 226 -13.45 7.70 24.97
N THR A 227 -14.79 7.92 25.01
CA THR A 227 -15.44 8.58 26.14
C THR A 227 -15.50 7.72 27.40
N PHE A 228 -15.49 6.39 27.25
CA PHE A 228 -15.56 5.51 28.43
C PHE A 228 -14.27 5.58 29.28
N LYS A 229 -14.42 5.45 30.60
CA LYS A 229 -13.32 5.49 31.56
C LYS A 229 -12.56 4.16 31.68
N TYR A 230 -12.36 3.45 30.56
CA TYR A 230 -11.54 2.24 30.57
C TYR A 230 -10.05 2.56 30.62
N LYS A 231 -9.24 1.60 31.13
CA LYS A 231 -7.78 1.69 31.07
C LYS A 231 -7.33 1.77 29.61
N LYS A 232 -6.36 2.61 29.30
CA LYS A 232 -5.83 2.82 27.94
C LYS A 232 -5.52 1.50 27.21
N LYS A 233 -4.96 0.51 27.93
CA LYS A 233 -4.67 -0.83 27.36
C LYS A 233 -5.89 -1.50 26.72
N TYR A 234 -7.07 -1.42 27.35
CA TYR A 234 -8.29 -2.02 26.79
C TYR A 234 -8.81 -1.24 25.58
N LYS A 235 -8.72 0.10 25.63
CA LYS A 235 -9.06 0.95 24.48
C LYS A 235 -8.15 0.64 23.28
N SER A 236 -6.87 0.44 23.54
CA SER A 236 -5.87 0.09 22.52
C SER A 236 -6.21 -1.24 21.82
N ILE A 237 -6.50 -2.29 22.60
CA ILE A 237 -6.89 -3.60 22.06
C ILE A 237 -8.18 -3.46 21.24
N LEU A 238 -9.13 -2.69 21.73
CA LEU A 238 -10.41 -2.50 21.06
C LEU A 238 -10.25 -1.76 19.72
N ILE A 239 -9.40 -0.74 19.64
CA ILE A 239 -9.11 -0.03 18.38
C ILE A 239 -8.46 -0.95 17.34
N VAL A 240 -7.50 -1.78 17.77
CA VAL A 240 -6.88 -2.78 16.89
C VAL A 240 -7.91 -3.79 16.40
N ALA A 241 -8.75 -4.31 17.30
CA ALA A 241 -9.82 -5.26 16.97
C ALA A 241 -10.86 -4.65 16.00
N ILE A 242 -11.21 -3.39 16.19
CA ILE A 242 -12.13 -2.65 15.30
C ILE A 242 -11.51 -2.52 13.91
N GLY A 243 -10.22 -2.20 13.81
CA GLY A 243 -9.53 -2.13 12.52
C GLY A 243 -9.59 -3.46 11.77
N TYR A 244 -9.28 -4.56 12.45
CA TYR A 244 -9.38 -5.90 11.88
C TYR A 244 -10.82 -6.25 11.47
N PHE A 245 -11.81 -5.85 12.28
CA PHE A 245 -13.22 -6.06 11.96
C PHE A 245 -13.65 -5.37 10.67
N VAL A 246 -13.07 -4.22 10.32
CA VAL A 246 -13.34 -3.56 9.03
C VAL A 246 -12.92 -4.44 7.85
N TYR A 247 -11.78 -5.12 7.94
CA TYR A 247 -11.34 -6.08 6.92
C TYR A 247 -12.28 -7.28 6.83
N LEU A 248 -12.64 -7.87 7.98
CA LEU A 248 -13.61 -8.97 8.00
C LEU A 248 -14.97 -8.55 7.41
N LEU A 249 -15.44 -7.35 7.73
CA LEU A 249 -16.70 -6.84 7.19
C LEU A 249 -16.64 -6.65 5.67
N SER A 250 -15.51 -6.14 5.15
CA SER A 250 -15.29 -5.99 3.71
C SER A 250 -15.35 -7.36 3.02
N ASP A 251 -14.61 -8.33 3.52
CA ASP A 251 -14.53 -9.68 2.95
C ASP A 251 -15.89 -10.41 3.01
N LEU A 252 -16.56 -10.37 4.15
CA LEU A 252 -17.90 -10.96 4.31
C LEU A 252 -18.91 -10.30 3.39
N THR A 253 -18.87 -8.96 3.25
CA THR A 253 -19.80 -8.24 2.37
C THR A 253 -19.56 -8.59 0.91
N HIS A 254 -18.30 -8.64 0.49
CA HIS A 254 -17.91 -9.04 -0.86
C HIS A 254 -18.41 -10.45 -1.19
N THR A 255 -18.07 -11.43 -0.35
CA THR A 255 -18.46 -12.83 -0.54
C THR A 255 -19.98 -12.99 -0.58
N PHE A 256 -20.69 -12.38 0.37
CA PHE A 256 -22.16 -12.45 0.43
C PHE A 256 -22.84 -11.86 -0.81
N LEU A 257 -22.40 -10.69 -1.28
CA LEU A 257 -22.98 -10.04 -2.45
C LEU A 257 -22.64 -10.79 -3.75
N LEU A 258 -21.44 -11.34 -3.84
CA LEU A 258 -21.00 -12.14 -4.99
C LEU A 258 -21.83 -13.43 -5.08
N GLU A 259 -21.97 -14.19 -3.98
CA GLU A 259 -22.71 -15.46 -3.95
C GLU A 259 -24.23 -15.28 -4.08
N SER A 260 -24.81 -14.26 -3.44
CA SER A 260 -26.25 -14.08 -3.39
C SER A 260 -26.82 -13.33 -4.58
N LEU A 261 -26.10 -12.36 -5.13
CA LEU A 261 -26.60 -11.42 -6.15
C LEU A 261 -25.74 -11.42 -7.42
N ASN A 262 -24.67 -12.20 -7.48
CA ASN A 262 -23.66 -12.15 -8.54
C ASN A 262 -23.18 -10.71 -8.78
N PHE A 263 -23.05 -9.95 -7.67
CA PHE A 263 -22.68 -8.54 -7.68
C PHE A 263 -21.36 -8.36 -6.93
N GLU A 264 -20.31 -8.08 -7.66
CA GLU A 264 -19.01 -7.75 -7.10
C GLU A 264 -19.07 -6.35 -6.47
N PHE A 265 -18.91 -6.25 -5.17
CA PHE A 265 -18.88 -5.00 -4.42
C PHE A 265 -17.77 -5.05 -3.40
N PHE A 266 -16.92 -4.03 -3.37
CA PHE A 266 -15.75 -4.00 -2.52
C PHE A 266 -15.73 -2.74 -1.64
N ILE A 267 -15.76 -2.93 -0.31
CA ILE A 267 -15.48 -1.85 0.63
C ILE A 267 -13.96 -1.77 0.78
N GLU A 268 -13.36 -0.60 0.54
CA GLU A 268 -11.91 -0.43 0.69
C GLU A 268 -11.51 -0.24 2.17
N PRO A 269 -10.99 -1.29 2.87
CA PRO A 269 -10.77 -1.23 4.32
C PRO A 269 -9.73 -0.18 4.72
N LEU A 270 -8.67 0.00 3.92
CA LEU A 270 -7.64 1.00 4.18
C LEU A 270 -8.23 2.41 4.16
N LEU A 271 -9.06 2.70 3.16
CA LEU A 271 -9.71 4.00 3.03
C LEU A 271 -10.65 4.28 4.21
N VAL A 272 -11.45 3.28 4.62
CA VAL A 272 -12.31 3.38 5.81
C VAL A 272 -11.49 3.73 7.06
N CYS A 273 -10.38 3.03 7.30
CA CYS A 273 -9.52 3.25 8.46
C CYS A 273 -8.79 4.60 8.41
N ILE A 274 -8.28 5.02 7.24
CA ILE A 274 -7.64 6.34 7.06
C ILE A 274 -8.64 7.46 7.39
N ILE A 275 -9.85 7.38 6.83
CA ILE A 275 -10.89 8.39 7.06
C ILE A 275 -11.29 8.42 8.53
N ALA A 276 -11.45 7.25 9.16
CA ALA A 276 -11.77 7.18 10.57
C ALA A 276 -10.69 7.86 11.44
N GLY A 277 -9.41 7.55 11.21
CA GLY A 277 -8.30 8.21 11.90
C GLY A 277 -8.27 9.73 11.67
N PHE A 278 -8.47 10.15 10.42
CA PHE A 278 -8.53 11.56 10.05
C PHE A 278 -9.67 12.32 10.74
N VAL A 279 -10.88 11.76 10.73
CA VAL A 279 -12.06 12.38 11.34
C VAL A 279 -11.94 12.45 12.85
N VAL A 280 -11.46 11.38 13.51
CA VAL A 280 -11.22 11.41 14.97
C VAL A 280 -10.24 12.53 15.31
N SER A 281 -9.17 12.69 14.54
CA SER A 281 -8.12 13.66 14.83
C SER A 281 -8.48 15.12 14.50
N ASN A 282 -9.41 15.36 13.57
CA ASN A 282 -9.72 16.70 13.08
C ASN A 282 -11.09 17.24 13.52
N PHE A 283 -12.06 16.34 13.79
CA PHE A 283 -13.45 16.74 14.03
C PHE A 283 -14.01 16.26 15.39
N THR A 284 -13.15 15.67 16.24
CA THR A 284 -13.55 15.27 17.60
C THR A 284 -12.59 15.81 18.65
N ASP A 285 -13.03 15.83 19.92
CA ASP A 285 -12.22 16.20 21.08
C ASP A 285 -11.29 15.07 21.59
N LYS A 286 -11.30 13.92 20.91
CA LYS A 286 -10.55 12.71 21.31
C LYS A 286 -9.17 12.58 20.64
N ARG A 287 -8.75 13.56 19.87
CA ARG A 287 -7.50 13.56 19.12
C ARG A 287 -6.28 13.12 19.94
N LEU A 288 -6.05 13.80 21.08
CA LEU A 288 -4.84 13.56 21.89
C LEU A 288 -4.82 12.14 22.48
N GLU A 289 -5.98 11.64 22.91
CA GLU A 289 -6.09 10.29 23.44
C GLU A 289 -5.89 9.24 22.33
N PHE A 290 -6.45 9.47 21.14
CA PHE A 290 -6.31 8.60 19.99
C PHE A 290 -4.87 8.53 19.52
N LEU A 291 -4.20 9.67 19.36
CA LEU A 291 -2.78 9.76 18.99
C LEU A 291 -1.88 9.04 19.99
N ASP A 292 -2.10 9.21 21.30
CA ASP A 292 -1.31 8.51 22.33
C ASP A 292 -1.48 6.98 22.26
N ILE A 293 -2.68 6.50 21.91
CA ILE A 293 -2.94 5.07 21.69
C ILE A 293 -2.19 4.59 20.44
N VAL A 294 -2.34 5.30 19.35
CA VAL A 294 -1.69 4.96 18.06
C VAL A 294 -0.17 4.93 18.22
N GLU A 295 0.43 5.98 18.81
CA GLU A 295 1.88 6.09 19.00
C GLU A 295 2.45 4.93 19.85
N LYS A 296 1.71 4.48 20.86
CA LYS A 296 2.14 3.37 21.75
C LYS A 296 2.06 2.00 21.12
N ILE A 297 1.13 1.78 20.20
CA ILE A 297 0.92 0.48 19.57
C ILE A 297 1.75 0.35 18.28
N SER A 298 1.96 1.43 17.55
CA SER A 298 2.65 1.45 16.25
C SER A 298 3.94 0.62 16.22
N PRO A 299 4.85 0.68 17.22
CA PRO A 299 6.08 -0.10 17.16
C PRO A 299 5.84 -1.61 17.10
N TYR A 300 4.84 -2.11 17.82
CA TYR A 300 4.51 -3.55 17.83
C TYR A 300 3.90 -3.99 16.50
N ILE A 301 3.01 -3.14 15.95
CA ILE A 301 2.39 -3.41 14.65
C ILE A 301 3.44 -3.37 13.53
N TYR A 302 4.37 -2.42 13.57
CA TYR A 302 5.44 -2.33 12.56
C TYR A 302 6.35 -3.56 12.57
N VAL A 303 6.72 -4.06 13.75
CA VAL A 303 7.48 -5.33 13.86
C VAL A 303 6.74 -6.46 13.17
N LEU A 304 5.46 -6.66 13.48
CA LEU A 304 4.66 -7.74 12.90
C LEU A 304 4.53 -7.57 11.39
N PHE A 305 4.13 -6.38 10.94
CA PHE A 305 3.88 -6.09 9.53
C PHE A 305 5.13 -6.22 8.65
N PHE A 306 6.22 -5.54 9.02
CA PHE A 306 7.42 -5.53 8.18
C PHE A 306 8.20 -6.83 8.25
N THR A 307 8.16 -7.56 9.38
CA THR A 307 8.73 -8.91 9.46
C THR A 307 7.94 -9.86 8.56
N LEU A 308 6.59 -9.81 8.58
CA LEU A 308 5.75 -10.62 7.71
C LEU A 308 5.95 -10.25 6.23
N THR A 309 6.00 -8.96 5.92
CA THR A 309 6.30 -8.48 4.56
C THR A 309 7.65 -9.01 4.07
N GLY A 310 8.69 -8.98 4.92
CA GLY A 310 9.98 -9.54 4.58
C GLY A 310 9.96 -11.04 4.32
N LEU A 311 9.22 -11.80 5.14
CA LEU A 311 9.01 -13.25 4.96
C LEU A 311 8.33 -13.57 3.62
N SER A 312 7.41 -12.72 3.19
CA SER A 312 6.60 -12.90 1.98
C SER A 312 7.29 -12.46 0.68
N LEU A 313 8.51 -11.92 0.75
CA LEU A 313 9.23 -11.48 -0.44
C LEU A 313 9.80 -12.69 -1.21
N SER A 314 9.36 -12.83 -2.46
CA SER A 314 9.73 -13.92 -3.37
C SER A 314 11.03 -13.59 -4.11
N PHE A 315 12.18 -13.95 -3.55
CA PHE A 315 13.50 -13.71 -4.17
C PHE A 315 13.79 -14.64 -5.35
N ASP A 316 13.24 -15.83 -5.36
CA ASP A 316 13.28 -16.78 -6.47
C ASP A 316 12.69 -16.15 -7.75
N VAL A 317 11.57 -15.47 -7.61
CA VAL A 317 10.95 -14.71 -8.71
C VAL A 317 11.88 -13.60 -9.22
N LEU A 318 12.53 -12.86 -8.30
CA LEU A 318 13.47 -11.81 -8.67
C LEU A 318 14.63 -12.37 -9.51
N ILE A 319 15.17 -13.52 -9.15
CA ILE A 319 16.32 -14.13 -9.86
C ILE A 319 15.96 -14.46 -11.32
N THR A 320 14.72 -14.82 -11.61
CA THR A 320 14.28 -15.19 -12.97
C THR A 320 14.17 -14.00 -13.92
N VAL A 321 13.79 -12.81 -13.41
CA VAL A 321 13.50 -11.61 -14.22
C VAL A 321 14.29 -10.36 -13.79
N TRP A 322 15.38 -10.53 -13.05
CA TRP A 322 16.11 -9.45 -12.39
C TRP A 322 16.54 -8.31 -13.32
N GLN A 323 16.94 -8.62 -14.54
CA GLN A 323 17.39 -7.62 -15.52
C GLN A 323 16.28 -6.65 -15.91
N LEU A 324 15.10 -7.20 -16.20
CA LEU A 324 13.91 -6.40 -16.50
C LEU A 324 13.41 -5.67 -15.27
N ALA A 325 13.43 -6.33 -14.10
CA ALA A 325 13.00 -5.73 -12.85
C ALA A 325 13.87 -4.51 -12.47
N ILE A 326 15.19 -4.59 -12.63
CA ILE A 326 16.10 -3.44 -12.41
C ILE A 326 15.80 -2.32 -13.42
N LEU A 327 15.64 -2.63 -14.70
CA LEU A 327 15.31 -1.64 -15.70
C LEU A 327 14.00 -0.90 -15.33
N LEU A 328 12.95 -1.65 -15.03
CA LEU A 328 11.65 -1.11 -14.68
C LEU A 328 11.65 -0.35 -13.34
N PHE A 329 12.46 -0.80 -12.39
CA PHE A 329 12.72 -0.04 -11.16
C PHE A 329 13.29 1.36 -11.47
N PHE A 330 14.30 1.46 -12.33
CA PHE A 330 14.85 2.77 -12.71
C PHE A 330 13.86 3.62 -13.50
N VAL A 331 13.07 3.02 -14.40
CA VAL A 331 12.00 3.71 -15.12
C VAL A 331 11.02 4.34 -14.12
N ARG A 332 10.55 3.56 -13.15
CA ARG A 332 9.64 4.04 -12.11
C ARG A 332 10.30 5.12 -11.25
N LEU A 333 11.52 4.91 -10.79
CA LEU A 333 12.26 5.86 -9.96
C LEU A 333 12.41 7.22 -10.65
N ILE A 334 12.89 7.22 -11.89
CA ILE A 334 13.06 8.45 -12.71
C ILE A 334 11.72 9.12 -12.93
N SER A 335 10.68 8.35 -13.21
CA SER A 335 9.32 8.89 -13.43
C SER A 335 8.77 9.58 -12.18
N ILE A 336 8.97 9.00 -10.98
CA ILE A 336 8.59 9.60 -9.70
C ILE A 336 9.41 10.88 -9.44
N MET A 337 10.72 10.85 -9.73
CA MET A 337 11.60 12.02 -9.60
C MET A 337 11.10 13.18 -10.48
N ILE A 338 10.85 12.91 -11.76
CA ILE A 338 10.35 13.92 -12.70
C ILE A 338 8.98 14.43 -12.25
N GLY A 339 8.05 13.53 -11.91
CA GLY A 339 6.70 13.90 -11.48
C GLY A 339 6.68 14.75 -10.21
N SER A 340 7.51 14.41 -9.22
CA SER A 340 7.65 15.19 -7.99
C SER A 340 8.29 16.55 -8.24
N PHE A 341 9.34 16.58 -9.06
CA PHE A 341 10.06 17.82 -9.38
C PHE A 341 9.18 18.80 -10.16
N VAL A 342 8.50 18.33 -11.19
CA VAL A 342 7.60 19.16 -11.99
C VAL A 342 6.43 19.66 -11.15
N GLY A 343 5.78 18.78 -10.40
CA GLY A 343 4.66 19.14 -9.53
C GLY A 343 5.06 20.17 -8.47
N GLY A 344 6.17 19.96 -7.78
CA GLY A 344 6.68 20.87 -6.76
C GLY A 344 7.11 22.22 -7.35
N SER A 345 7.70 22.25 -8.57
CA SER A 345 8.07 23.47 -9.27
C SER A 345 6.85 24.31 -9.67
N ILE A 346 5.79 23.67 -10.17
CA ILE A 346 4.51 24.34 -10.48
C ILE A 346 3.85 24.85 -9.19
N ALA A 347 3.97 24.14 -8.09
CA ALA A 347 3.48 24.58 -6.79
C ALA A 347 4.23 25.79 -6.25
N GLY A 348 5.46 26.04 -6.72
CA GLY A 348 6.35 27.11 -6.23
C GLY A 348 7.18 26.69 -5.02
N ASP A 349 7.40 25.41 -4.84
CA ASP A 349 8.28 24.89 -3.79
C ASP A 349 9.76 25.19 -4.10
N SER A 350 10.60 25.23 -3.05
CA SER A 350 12.03 25.51 -3.21
C SER A 350 12.73 24.39 -4.01
N LEU A 351 13.80 24.75 -4.73
CA LEU A 351 14.59 23.77 -5.51
C LEU A 351 15.04 22.58 -4.66
N LYS A 352 15.51 22.84 -3.44
CA LYS A 352 15.92 21.77 -2.51
C LYS A 352 14.76 20.80 -2.20
N PHE A 353 13.57 21.36 -1.98
CA PHE A 353 12.37 20.55 -1.73
C PHE A 353 12.01 19.71 -2.97
N ASN A 354 12.07 20.29 -4.17
CA ASN A 354 11.76 19.60 -5.42
C ASN A 354 12.76 18.48 -5.74
N LEU A 355 14.04 18.69 -5.45
CA LEU A 355 15.09 17.68 -5.65
C LEU A 355 14.99 16.48 -4.71
N LEU A 356 14.46 16.66 -3.50
CA LEU A 356 14.33 15.60 -2.49
C LEU A 356 12.90 15.06 -2.37
N GLY A 357 11.91 15.74 -2.96
CA GLY A 357 10.50 15.48 -2.79
C GLY A 357 10.01 14.12 -3.30
N TRP A 358 10.80 13.40 -4.08
CA TRP A 358 10.48 12.07 -4.59
C TRP A 358 10.82 10.93 -3.61
N MET A 359 11.79 11.14 -2.71
CA MET A 359 12.32 10.09 -1.82
C MET A 359 11.24 9.36 -0.99
N PRO A 360 10.26 10.04 -0.40
CA PRO A 360 9.21 9.37 0.39
C PRO A 360 8.28 8.46 -0.43
N PHE A 361 8.41 8.43 -1.75
CA PHE A 361 7.47 7.74 -2.64
C PHE A 361 8.07 6.53 -3.37
N VAL A 362 9.30 6.13 -3.03
CA VAL A 362 10.01 5.02 -3.68
C VAL A 362 9.43 3.68 -3.28
N THR A 363 9.19 3.44 -1.99
CA THR A 363 8.68 2.16 -1.47
C THR A 363 7.36 1.78 -2.14
N GLN A 364 7.23 0.51 -2.48
CA GLN A 364 6.02 -0.08 -3.06
C GLN A 364 5.73 -1.41 -2.35
N ALA A 365 4.46 -1.65 -2.01
CA ALA A 365 4.02 -2.87 -1.32
C ALA A 365 2.54 -3.16 -1.63
N GLY A 366 1.77 -3.57 -0.66
CA GLY A 366 0.42 -4.12 -0.71
C GLY A 366 -0.51 -3.67 -1.82
N VAL A 367 -0.75 -2.35 -1.98
CA VAL A 367 -1.66 -1.84 -3.03
C VAL A 367 -1.18 -2.26 -4.43
N GLY A 368 0.12 -2.08 -4.73
CA GLY A 368 0.66 -2.47 -6.05
C GLY A 368 0.56 -3.98 -6.29
N LEU A 369 0.79 -4.78 -5.26
CA LEU A 369 0.66 -6.24 -5.34
C LEU A 369 -0.81 -6.65 -5.54
N GLY A 370 -1.73 -6.08 -4.76
CA GLY A 370 -3.16 -6.37 -4.89
C GLY A 370 -3.69 -6.06 -6.29
N LEU A 371 -3.34 -4.90 -6.84
CA LEU A 371 -3.73 -4.55 -8.22
C LEU A 371 -3.13 -5.50 -9.26
N ALA A 372 -1.88 -5.95 -9.08
CA ALA A 372 -1.25 -6.91 -9.98
C ALA A 372 -1.91 -8.30 -9.90
N THR A 373 -2.35 -8.72 -8.71
CA THR A 373 -3.09 -9.97 -8.52
C THR A 373 -4.46 -9.94 -9.22
N ILE A 374 -5.16 -8.81 -9.18
CA ILE A 374 -6.42 -8.62 -9.93
C ILE A 374 -6.18 -8.78 -11.44
N VAL A 375 -5.09 -8.18 -11.96
CA VAL A 375 -4.71 -8.33 -13.37
C VAL A 375 -4.40 -9.80 -13.71
N ALA A 376 -3.66 -10.50 -12.85
CA ALA A 376 -3.31 -11.89 -13.06
C ALA A 376 -4.54 -12.80 -13.12
N HIS A 377 -5.50 -12.55 -12.25
CA HIS A 377 -6.74 -13.33 -12.23
C HIS A 377 -7.63 -13.07 -13.47
N GLU A 378 -7.71 -11.83 -13.94
CA GLU A 378 -8.56 -11.45 -15.07
C GLU A 378 -7.98 -11.87 -16.42
N PHE A 379 -6.65 -11.91 -16.56
CA PHE A 379 -5.96 -12.22 -17.82
C PHE A 379 -5.06 -13.46 -17.69
N PRO A 380 -5.63 -14.68 -17.56
CA PRO A 380 -4.85 -15.90 -17.27
C PRO A 380 -3.78 -16.24 -18.30
N SER A 381 -3.91 -15.78 -19.54
CA SER A 381 -2.97 -16.10 -20.63
C SER A 381 -1.57 -15.49 -20.41
N TRP A 382 -1.47 -14.37 -19.69
CA TRP A 382 -0.20 -13.67 -19.45
C TRP A 382 -0.10 -13.06 -18.02
N GLY A 383 -1.17 -13.13 -17.26
CA GLY A 383 -1.27 -12.47 -15.96
C GLY A 383 -0.27 -12.97 -14.93
N ASP A 384 0.07 -14.25 -14.93
CA ASP A 384 1.07 -14.81 -14.01
C ASP A 384 2.47 -14.26 -14.29
N GLN A 385 2.85 -14.12 -15.57
CA GLN A 385 4.13 -13.53 -15.96
C GLN A 385 4.18 -12.02 -15.63
N PHE A 386 3.06 -11.33 -15.84
CA PHE A 386 2.91 -9.94 -15.44
C PHE A 386 3.08 -9.76 -13.93
N LEU A 387 2.37 -10.56 -13.14
CA LEU A 387 2.45 -10.57 -11.67
C LEU A 387 3.89 -10.84 -11.20
N THR A 388 4.54 -11.85 -11.79
CA THR A 388 5.94 -12.20 -11.51
C THR A 388 6.87 -11.00 -11.70
N LEU A 389 6.76 -10.30 -12.82
CA LEU A 389 7.58 -9.12 -13.12
C LEU A 389 7.28 -7.95 -12.17
N VAL A 390 6.01 -7.71 -11.86
CA VAL A 390 5.59 -6.67 -10.90
C VAL A 390 6.12 -6.97 -9.50
N ILE A 391 6.01 -8.22 -9.03
CA ILE A 391 6.56 -8.65 -7.72
C ILE A 391 8.06 -8.38 -7.68
N ALA A 392 8.81 -8.75 -8.71
CA ALA A 392 10.25 -8.51 -8.77
C ALA A 392 10.61 -7.02 -8.65
N VAL A 393 9.85 -6.13 -9.32
CA VAL A 393 10.02 -4.68 -9.20
C VAL A 393 9.67 -4.19 -7.79
N ILE A 394 8.58 -4.71 -7.20
CA ILE A 394 8.16 -4.37 -5.83
C ILE A 394 9.26 -4.75 -4.82
N VAL A 395 9.86 -5.93 -4.95
CA VAL A 395 10.97 -6.37 -4.08
C VAL A 395 12.11 -5.34 -4.11
N ILE A 396 12.54 -4.91 -5.30
CA ILE A 396 13.61 -3.91 -5.42
C ILE A 396 13.17 -2.57 -4.80
N ASN A 397 11.95 -2.11 -5.08
CA ASN A 397 11.41 -0.87 -4.52
C ASN A 397 11.34 -0.91 -2.99
N GLN A 398 11.01 -2.05 -2.41
CA GLN A 398 10.91 -2.22 -0.96
C GLN A 398 12.28 -2.27 -0.28
N LEU A 399 13.29 -2.79 -0.97
CA LEU A 399 14.67 -2.86 -0.45
C LEU A 399 15.41 -1.52 -0.54
N VAL A 400 15.16 -0.77 -1.61
CA VAL A 400 15.88 0.49 -1.89
C VAL A 400 15.18 1.70 -1.26
N GLY A 401 13.84 1.70 -1.19
CA GLY A 401 13.02 2.79 -0.70
C GLY A 401 12.76 2.69 0.79
#